data_26902d907cd9e04693c00a27d9874dce
#
_entry.id   26902d907cd9e04693c00a27d9874dce
#
_cell.length_a   1.000
_cell.length_b   1.000
_cell.length_c   1.000
_cell.angle_alpha   90.00
_cell.angle_beta   90.00
_cell.angle_gamma   90.00
#
_symmetry.space_group_name_H-M   'P 1'
#
loop_
_entity.id
_entity.type
_entity.pdbx_description
1 polymer ?
#
loop_
_entity_poly.entity_id
_entity_poly.type
_entity_poly.pdbx_seq_one_letter_code
_entity_poly.pdbx_strand_id
1 'polypeptide(L)'
;VAVEPAEALRQRAQEAHPSPSIQWIDDQLPALDSVHDLDYQFDVILLNGVWMHVPPSERKRPFRKLTELLKPGGHLIITLRSEMPGDDRTAYETSKAELRDLSRSFALKFLDDAQYDDRLDRDLRWTSVVFRLPDDGTGALPLIRHILINDDTSATYKPALLRSVLRVADSAKGAVLNETRDHVEIPLGLVALYWLRMYRWLILDRGYHQMPPGNGPPAFDDEHFQFLRRLSESDFRLGRRFTGAEAQHLIETFRAIRDTIREGPARFIMYPGTQDQVFEYGSGHIRSSNAITLDLDFLKAVGTLRVPRHVWD
;
A
#
# COMPACT_ATOMS: atom_id res chain seq x y z
N VAL A 1 10.80 -10.64 21.68
CA VAL A 1 12.02 -9.85 21.38
C VAL A 1 12.10 -8.69 22.35
N ALA A 2 13.28 -8.40 22.90
CA ALA A 2 13.59 -7.22 23.70
C ALA A 2 14.80 -6.50 23.07
N VAL A 3 14.70 -5.18 22.96
CA VAL A 3 15.71 -4.34 22.29
C VAL A 3 16.29 -3.36 23.30
N GLU A 4 17.61 -3.39 23.49
CA GLU A 4 18.35 -2.48 24.37
C GLU A 4 19.76 -2.26 23.81
N PRO A 5 20.11 -1.04 23.38
CA PRO A 5 21.42 -0.75 22.82
C PRO A 5 22.55 -0.73 23.85
N ALA A 6 22.25 -0.34 25.09
CA ALA A 6 23.25 -0.25 26.13
C ALA A 6 23.59 -1.64 26.67
N GLU A 7 24.80 -2.13 26.39
CA GLU A 7 25.27 -3.47 26.76
C GLU A 7 25.10 -3.76 28.28
N ALA A 8 25.48 -2.83 29.12
CA ALA A 8 25.37 -3.00 30.58
C ALA A 8 23.92 -3.12 31.06
N LEU A 9 22.98 -2.39 30.44
CA LEU A 9 21.55 -2.50 30.73
C LEU A 9 20.98 -3.79 30.19
N ARG A 10 21.40 -4.20 28.99
CA ARG A 10 20.96 -5.46 28.36
C ARG A 10 21.40 -6.67 29.19
N GLN A 11 22.64 -6.69 29.68
CA GLN A 11 23.15 -7.75 30.56
C GLN A 11 22.35 -7.83 31.88
N ARG A 12 22.13 -6.69 32.53
CA ARG A 12 21.32 -6.63 33.78
C ARG A 12 19.89 -7.11 33.57
N ALA A 13 19.31 -6.76 32.41
CA ALA A 13 17.95 -7.18 32.06
C ALA A 13 17.90 -8.70 31.82
N GLN A 14 18.92 -9.26 31.18
CA GLN A 14 19.05 -10.72 30.99
C GLN A 14 19.18 -11.47 32.32
N GLU A 15 19.97 -10.93 33.24
CA GLU A 15 20.11 -11.49 34.58
C GLU A 15 18.80 -11.42 35.38
N ALA A 16 18.07 -10.31 35.28
CA ALA A 16 16.79 -10.11 35.97
C ALA A 16 15.64 -10.96 35.34
N HIS A 17 15.76 -11.29 34.08
CA HIS A 17 14.75 -12.04 33.33
C HIS A 17 15.38 -13.21 32.56
N PRO A 18 15.83 -14.25 33.25
CA PRO A 18 16.58 -15.37 32.66
C PRO A 18 15.66 -16.36 31.89
N SER A 19 14.79 -15.83 31.04
CA SER A 19 13.88 -16.68 30.26
C SER A 19 14.47 -16.97 28.87
N PRO A 20 14.58 -18.25 28.47
CA PRO A 20 15.07 -18.61 27.14
C PRO A 20 14.13 -18.15 25.99
N SER A 21 12.90 -17.77 26.31
CA SER A 21 11.94 -17.25 25.33
C SER A 21 12.15 -15.77 25.00
N ILE A 22 13.04 -15.05 25.72
CA ILE A 22 13.34 -13.66 25.43
C ILE A 22 14.60 -13.58 24.55
N GLN A 23 14.42 -13.19 23.32
CA GLN A 23 15.52 -12.87 22.41
C GLN A 23 15.91 -11.41 22.63
N TRP A 24 17.12 -11.18 23.15
CA TRP A 24 17.68 -9.85 23.38
C TRP A 24 18.49 -9.42 22.17
N ILE A 25 18.25 -8.19 21.70
CA ILE A 25 18.87 -7.64 20.48
C ILE A 25 19.55 -6.32 20.82
N ASP A 26 20.77 -6.16 20.33
CA ASP A 26 21.50 -4.90 20.30
C ASP A 26 21.03 -4.11 19.08
N ASP A 27 20.09 -3.19 19.31
CA ASP A 27 19.54 -2.33 18.26
C ASP A 27 18.88 -1.10 18.88
N GLN A 28 18.58 -0.09 18.08
CA GLN A 28 18.01 1.17 18.53
C GLN A 28 17.20 1.89 17.48
N LEU A 29 16.31 2.79 17.92
CA LEU A 29 15.68 3.78 17.06
C LEU A 29 16.70 4.86 16.63
N PRO A 30 16.62 5.39 15.40
CA PRO A 30 15.58 5.16 14.39
C PRO A 30 15.85 3.97 13.45
N ALA A 31 16.97 3.26 13.63
CA ALA A 31 17.43 2.26 12.65
C ALA A 31 16.61 0.97 12.71
N LEU A 32 16.59 0.24 13.84
CA LEU A 32 15.97 -1.06 14.04
C LEU A 32 16.30 -2.08 12.94
N ASP A 33 17.56 -2.06 12.47
CA ASP A 33 17.95 -2.88 11.32
C ASP A 33 18.04 -4.36 11.70
N SER A 34 18.61 -4.67 12.88
CA SER A 34 18.70 -6.07 13.39
C SER A 34 17.33 -6.66 13.71
N VAL A 35 16.36 -5.84 14.16
CA VAL A 35 14.98 -6.28 14.38
C VAL A 35 14.29 -6.56 13.05
N HIS A 36 14.54 -5.73 12.04
CA HIS A 36 13.99 -5.89 10.70
C HIS A 36 14.52 -7.15 10.00
N ASP A 37 15.79 -7.49 10.24
CA ASP A 37 16.45 -8.68 9.68
C ASP A 37 15.93 -10.01 10.25
N LEU A 38 15.08 -9.97 11.30
CA LEU A 38 14.42 -11.17 11.84
C LEU A 38 13.37 -11.75 10.87
N ASP A 39 12.94 -10.98 9.88
CA ASP A 39 11.96 -11.36 8.86
C ASP A 39 10.64 -11.93 9.43
N TYR A 40 10.18 -11.38 10.57
CA TYR A 40 8.85 -11.66 11.11
C TYR A 40 8.20 -10.43 11.74
N GLN A 41 6.88 -10.48 11.89
CA GLN A 41 6.05 -9.40 12.41
C GLN A 41 5.53 -9.73 13.81
N PHE A 42 5.17 -8.67 14.55
CA PHE A 42 4.78 -8.76 15.95
C PHE A 42 3.29 -8.48 16.16
N ASP A 43 2.67 -9.18 17.08
CA ASP A 43 1.30 -8.92 17.52
C ASP A 43 1.21 -7.65 18.38
N VAL A 44 2.28 -7.36 19.13
CA VAL A 44 2.39 -6.17 19.99
C VAL A 44 3.81 -5.62 19.94
N ILE A 45 3.91 -4.30 19.76
CA ILE A 45 5.17 -3.56 19.91
C ILE A 45 4.96 -2.51 21.00
N LEU A 46 5.83 -2.51 22.02
CA LEU A 46 5.82 -1.56 23.12
C LEU A 46 7.09 -0.71 23.12
N LEU A 47 6.92 0.60 23.04
CA LEU A 47 7.97 1.60 23.28
C LEU A 47 7.73 2.25 24.64
N ASN A 48 8.51 1.82 25.64
CA ASN A 48 8.36 2.32 27.00
C ASN A 48 9.41 3.39 27.33
N GLY A 49 9.00 4.66 27.33
CA GLY A 49 9.88 5.78 27.66
C GLY A 49 11.02 6.00 26.65
N VAL A 50 10.84 5.64 25.39
CA VAL A 50 11.87 5.67 24.33
C VAL A 50 11.63 6.80 23.34
N TRP A 51 10.38 7.09 23.02
CA TRP A 51 10.00 7.99 21.91
C TRP A 51 10.58 9.40 22.03
N MET A 52 10.72 9.93 23.25
CA MET A 52 11.31 11.25 23.51
C MET A 52 12.78 11.36 23.11
N HIS A 53 13.49 10.24 22.94
CA HIS A 53 14.90 10.24 22.52
C HIS A 53 15.07 10.31 21.01
N VAL A 54 13.97 10.22 20.25
CA VAL A 54 13.99 10.33 18.79
C VAL A 54 13.81 11.79 18.38
N PRO A 55 14.76 12.39 17.62
CA PRO A 55 14.64 13.76 17.13
C PRO A 55 13.35 13.95 16.32
N PRO A 56 12.61 15.06 16.48
CA PRO A 56 11.36 15.31 15.75
C PRO A 56 11.48 15.18 14.22
N SER A 57 12.61 15.63 13.66
CA SER A 57 12.91 15.55 12.23
C SER A 57 13.02 14.10 11.70
N GLU A 58 13.33 13.15 12.57
CA GLU A 58 13.55 11.75 12.21
C GLU A 58 12.37 10.82 12.53
N ARG A 59 11.36 11.27 13.28
CA ARG A 59 10.27 10.43 13.82
C ARG A 59 9.42 9.69 12.78
N LYS A 60 9.31 10.22 11.58
CA LYS A 60 8.57 9.55 10.48
C LYS A 60 9.18 8.21 10.10
N ARG A 61 10.50 8.12 10.04
CA ARG A 61 11.20 6.90 9.63
C ARG A 61 10.98 5.74 10.61
N PRO A 62 11.28 5.88 11.91
CA PRO A 62 11.04 4.80 12.86
C PRO A 62 9.56 4.48 13.03
N PHE A 63 8.66 5.47 12.99
CA PHE A 63 7.23 5.19 13.07
C PHE A 63 6.76 4.30 11.90
N ARG A 64 7.25 4.56 10.69
CA ARG A 64 7.01 3.69 9.53
C ARG A 64 7.55 2.28 9.78
N LYS A 65 8.82 2.13 10.21
CA LYS A 65 9.43 0.82 10.50
C LYS A 65 8.64 0.04 11.56
N LEU A 66 8.23 0.70 12.64
CA LEU A 66 7.38 0.08 13.66
C LEU A 66 6.04 -0.40 13.09
N THR A 67 5.43 0.38 12.19
CA THR A 67 4.21 -0.06 11.50
C THR A 67 4.47 -1.28 10.61
N GLU A 68 5.63 -1.33 9.96
CA GLU A 68 6.08 -2.45 9.11
C GLU A 68 6.33 -3.74 9.89
N LEU A 69 6.75 -3.63 11.11
CA LEU A 69 6.97 -4.75 12.02
C LEU A 69 5.69 -5.29 12.68
N LEU A 70 4.54 -4.61 12.54
CA LEU A 70 3.27 -5.11 13.07
C LEU A 70 2.64 -6.13 12.12
N LYS A 71 2.08 -7.19 12.69
CA LYS A 71 1.11 -8.03 11.98
C LYS A 71 -0.18 -7.24 11.71
N PRO A 72 -0.96 -7.57 10.68
CA PRO A 72 -2.34 -7.13 10.59
C PRO A 72 -3.08 -7.44 11.91
N GLY A 73 -3.80 -6.46 12.45
CA GLY A 73 -4.43 -6.56 13.78
C GLY A 73 -3.51 -6.26 14.96
N GLY A 74 -2.22 -6.15 14.74
CA GLY A 74 -1.22 -5.88 15.79
C GLY A 74 -1.33 -4.49 16.40
N HIS A 75 -0.80 -4.34 17.61
CA HIS A 75 -0.88 -3.13 18.42
C HIS A 75 0.49 -2.47 18.60
N LEU A 76 0.52 -1.14 18.41
CA LEU A 76 1.66 -0.30 18.77
C LEU A 76 1.30 0.52 19.99
N ILE A 77 2.08 0.38 21.05
CA ILE A 77 1.90 1.09 22.31
C ILE A 77 3.13 1.98 22.52
N ILE A 78 2.91 3.28 22.67
CA ILE A 78 3.99 4.25 22.91
C ILE A 78 3.69 5.00 24.22
N THR A 79 4.64 4.96 25.17
CA THR A 79 4.52 5.75 26.40
C THR A 79 5.25 7.07 26.24
N LEU A 80 4.56 8.14 26.59
CA LEU A 80 5.06 9.51 26.59
C LEU A 80 5.22 9.99 28.02
N ARG A 81 6.31 10.69 28.31
CA ARG A 81 6.58 11.32 29.59
C ARG A 81 6.04 12.75 29.60
N SER A 82 5.44 13.19 30.73
CA SER A 82 4.89 14.55 30.87
C SER A 82 5.97 15.63 30.95
N GLU A 83 7.14 15.29 31.46
CA GLU A 83 8.23 16.23 31.67
C GLU A 83 9.52 15.74 31.05
N MET A 84 10.39 16.69 30.70
CA MET A 84 11.70 16.36 30.15
C MET A 84 12.59 15.75 31.24
N PRO A 85 13.48 14.79 30.89
CA PRO A 85 14.45 14.25 31.85
C PRO A 85 15.30 15.40 32.42
N GLY A 86 15.47 15.43 33.74
CA GLY A 86 16.35 16.37 34.42
C GLY A 86 17.81 15.91 34.47
N ASP A 87 18.21 14.97 33.63
CA ASP A 87 19.54 14.38 33.53
C ASP A 87 20.19 14.67 32.15
N ASP A 88 21.42 14.21 31.96
CA ASP A 88 22.23 14.48 30.75
C ASP A 88 21.71 13.76 29.47
N ARG A 89 20.60 13.03 29.52
CA ARG A 89 20.05 12.34 28.35
C ARG A 89 19.39 13.33 27.41
N THR A 90 19.73 13.23 26.15
CA THR A 90 19.04 14.00 25.09
C THR A 90 17.59 13.55 24.97
N ALA A 91 16.67 14.48 25.16
CA ALA A 91 15.24 14.23 24.98
C ALA A 91 14.57 15.43 24.30
N TYR A 92 13.48 15.16 23.62
CA TYR A 92 12.70 16.13 22.86
C TYR A 92 11.23 16.07 23.28
N GLU A 93 10.55 17.19 23.18
CA GLU A 93 9.11 17.23 23.43
C GLU A 93 8.35 16.21 22.58
N THR A 94 7.35 15.62 23.19
CA THR A 94 6.47 14.62 22.55
C THR A 94 5.01 14.97 22.86
N SER A 95 4.11 14.64 21.92
CA SER A 95 2.70 14.88 22.12
C SER A 95 1.82 13.78 21.54
N LYS A 96 0.63 13.60 22.13
CA LYS A 96 -0.41 12.74 21.54
C LYS A 96 -0.84 13.20 20.16
N ALA A 97 -0.88 14.51 19.94
CA ALA A 97 -1.27 15.09 18.66
C ALA A 97 -0.31 14.65 17.54
N GLU A 98 0.99 14.76 17.78
CA GLU A 98 2.02 14.29 16.85
C GLU A 98 1.88 12.79 16.53
N LEU A 99 1.69 11.94 17.53
CA LEU A 99 1.52 10.50 17.33
C LEU A 99 0.25 10.19 16.52
N ARG A 100 -0.85 10.94 16.75
CA ARG A 100 -2.07 10.80 15.95
C ARG A 100 -1.88 11.22 14.48
N ASP A 101 -1.10 12.26 14.22
CA ASP A 101 -0.81 12.70 12.86
C ASP A 101 0.09 11.68 12.14
N LEU A 102 1.09 11.13 12.84
CA LEU A 102 1.89 10.02 12.33
C LEU A 102 1.02 8.78 12.05
N SER A 103 0.13 8.42 12.98
CA SER A 103 -0.74 7.26 12.81
C SER A 103 -1.62 7.36 11.57
N ARG A 104 -2.18 8.53 11.27
CA ARG A 104 -2.94 8.79 10.04
C ARG A 104 -2.08 8.62 8.79
N SER A 105 -0.83 9.11 8.83
CA SER A 105 0.10 9.01 7.71
C SER A 105 0.51 7.57 7.38
N PHE A 106 0.43 6.67 8.35
CA PHE A 106 0.80 5.25 8.23
C PHE A 106 -0.38 4.28 8.45
N ALA A 107 -1.62 4.79 8.35
CA ALA A 107 -2.88 4.04 8.46
C ALA A 107 -3.01 3.18 9.73
N LEU A 108 -2.43 3.61 10.84
CA LEU A 108 -2.72 3.05 12.14
C LEU A 108 -3.98 3.70 12.72
N LYS A 109 -4.89 2.89 13.24
CA LYS A 109 -6.07 3.36 13.94
C LYS A 109 -5.70 3.66 15.40
N PHE A 110 -5.94 4.91 15.83
CA PHE A 110 -5.89 5.24 17.25
C PHE A 110 -7.02 4.49 17.98
N LEU A 111 -6.69 3.81 19.07
CA LEU A 111 -7.68 3.10 19.88
C LEU A 111 -7.98 3.86 21.16
N ASP A 112 -6.96 4.12 21.97
CA ASP A 112 -7.14 4.69 23.31
C ASP A 112 -5.87 5.37 23.80
N ASP A 113 -5.99 6.15 24.87
CA ASP A 113 -4.87 6.64 25.66
C ASP A 113 -5.21 6.63 27.16
N ALA A 114 -4.22 6.33 27.97
CA ALA A 114 -4.34 6.32 29.43
C ALA A 114 -3.20 7.08 30.08
N GLN A 115 -3.54 7.85 31.12
CA GLN A 115 -2.56 8.53 31.95
C GLN A 115 -2.38 7.80 33.28
N TYR A 116 -1.16 7.76 33.77
CA TYR A 116 -0.83 7.14 35.06
C TYR A 116 0.40 7.79 35.71
N ASP A 117 0.47 7.72 37.03
CA ASP A 117 1.59 8.23 37.79
C ASP A 117 2.79 7.28 37.70
N ASP A 118 3.97 7.82 37.89
CA ASP A 118 5.21 7.04 37.87
C ASP A 118 5.26 6.02 39.01
N ARG A 119 5.64 4.78 38.70
CA ARG A 119 5.71 3.69 39.69
C ARG A 119 6.87 3.79 40.67
N LEU A 120 7.82 4.68 40.43
CA LEU A 120 8.98 4.89 41.27
C LEU A 120 8.84 6.13 42.15
N ASP A 121 7.60 6.60 42.39
CA ASP A 121 7.28 7.78 43.22
C ASP A 121 8.03 9.07 42.81
N ARG A 122 8.40 9.16 41.54
CA ARG A 122 8.91 10.41 40.98
C ARG A 122 7.71 11.29 40.62
N ASP A 123 7.83 12.58 40.75
CA ASP A 123 6.78 13.54 40.36
C ASP A 123 6.64 13.63 38.83
N LEU A 124 6.21 12.51 38.22
CA LEU A 124 6.13 12.31 36.80
C LEU A 124 4.81 11.63 36.42
N ARG A 125 4.25 12.04 35.32
CA ARG A 125 3.11 11.37 34.68
C ARG A 125 3.51 10.76 33.34
N TRP A 126 2.92 9.65 33.08
CA TRP A 126 3.05 8.93 31.81
C TRP A 126 1.74 8.91 31.07
N THR A 127 1.80 8.95 29.74
CA THR A 127 0.65 8.73 28.87
C THR A 127 0.97 7.59 27.95
N SER A 128 0.24 6.49 28.04
CA SER A 128 0.28 5.42 27.05
C SER A 128 -0.69 5.75 25.93
N VAL A 129 -0.23 5.65 24.68
CA VAL A 129 -1.04 5.84 23.48
C VAL A 129 -1.03 4.54 22.71
N VAL A 130 -2.21 4.02 22.39
CA VAL A 130 -2.42 2.72 21.76
C VAL A 130 -2.94 2.89 20.35
N PHE A 131 -2.27 2.26 19.41
CA PHE A 131 -2.67 2.16 18.01
C PHE A 131 -2.83 0.71 17.60
N ARG A 132 -3.65 0.47 16.59
CA ARG A 132 -3.82 -0.84 15.95
C ARG A 132 -3.60 -0.74 14.45
N LEU A 133 -2.86 -1.67 13.89
CA LEU A 133 -2.84 -1.88 12.44
C LEU A 133 -4.12 -2.60 12.04
N PRO A 134 -4.99 -2.02 11.21
CA PRO A 134 -6.22 -2.68 10.79
C PRO A 134 -5.96 -4.05 10.13
N ASP A 135 -6.82 -5.03 10.41
CA ASP A 135 -6.74 -6.42 9.91
C ASP A 135 -7.99 -6.87 9.17
N ASP A 136 -9.03 -6.06 9.22
CA ASP A 136 -10.37 -6.37 8.72
C ASP A 136 -10.61 -5.93 7.27
N GLY A 137 -9.55 -5.49 6.59
CA GLY A 137 -9.65 -4.95 5.23
C GLY A 137 -10.42 -3.62 5.15
N THR A 138 -10.79 -3.02 6.29
CA THR A 138 -11.50 -1.73 6.32
C THR A 138 -10.59 -0.54 6.01
N GLY A 139 -9.28 -0.76 5.96
CA GLY A 139 -8.28 0.23 5.55
C GLY A 139 -7.57 -0.18 4.27
N ALA A 140 -7.52 0.70 3.28
CA ALA A 140 -6.84 0.44 2.01
C ALA A 140 -5.34 0.16 2.17
N LEU A 141 -4.68 0.87 3.07
CA LEU A 141 -3.22 0.85 3.16
C LEU A 141 -2.63 -0.51 3.58
N PRO A 142 -3.17 -1.24 4.57
CA PRO A 142 -2.69 -2.59 4.89
C PRO A 142 -2.83 -3.56 3.72
N LEU A 143 -3.94 -3.49 2.99
CA LEU A 143 -4.20 -4.32 1.83
C LEU A 143 -3.27 -3.98 0.66
N ILE A 144 -3.15 -2.69 0.32
CA ILE A 144 -2.24 -2.23 -0.74
C ILE A 144 -0.80 -2.63 -0.43
N ARG A 145 -0.40 -2.49 0.82
CA ARG A 145 0.92 -2.86 1.30
C ARG A 145 1.17 -4.38 1.20
N HIS A 146 0.20 -5.21 1.62
CA HIS A 146 0.28 -6.65 1.47
C HIS A 146 0.49 -7.03 0.00
N ILE A 147 -0.30 -6.45 -0.91
CA ILE A 147 -0.20 -6.70 -2.35
C ILE A 147 1.18 -6.30 -2.91
N LEU A 148 1.76 -5.20 -2.42
CA LEU A 148 3.02 -4.68 -2.95
C LEU A 148 4.27 -5.36 -2.37
N ILE A 149 4.21 -5.84 -1.13
CA ILE A 149 5.39 -6.33 -0.39
C ILE A 149 5.37 -7.86 -0.23
N ASN A 150 4.23 -8.43 0.14
CA ASN A 150 4.15 -9.83 0.56
C ASN A 150 3.59 -10.75 -0.53
N ASP A 151 3.01 -10.20 -1.58
CA ASP A 151 2.41 -11.02 -2.62
C ASP A 151 3.44 -11.32 -3.72
N ASP A 152 3.42 -12.55 -4.22
CA ASP A 152 4.31 -12.97 -5.32
C ASP A 152 4.11 -12.08 -6.55
N THR A 153 5.12 -11.28 -6.87
CA THR A 153 5.11 -10.37 -8.01
C THR A 153 5.97 -10.91 -9.14
N SER A 154 5.44 -11.88 -9.88
CA SER A 154 6.09 -12.40 -11.09
C SER A 154 6.05 -11.42 -12.27
N ALA A 155 5.31 -10.31 -12.16
CA ALA A 155 5.19 -9.26 -13.16
C ALA A 155 4.74 -7.94 -12.52
N THR A 156 4.87 -6.82 -13.25
CA THR A 156 4.44 -5.50 -12.77
C THR A 156 2.91 -5.29 -12.77
N TYR A 157 2.12 -6.33 -13.02
CA TYR A 157 0.67 -6.24 -13.24
C TYR A 157 -0.13 -5.82 -11.99
N LYS A 158 0.20 -6.35 -10.80
CA LYS A 158 -0.52 -6.00 -9.56
C LYS A 158 -0.35 -4.52 -9.19
N PRO A 159 0.90 -3.98 -9.13
CA PRO A 159 1.11 -2.55 -8.97
C PRO A 159 0.45 -1.70 -10.05
N ALA A 160 0.43 -2.18 -11.30
CA ALA A 160 -0.19 -1.48 -12.41
C ALA A 160 -1.71 -1.37 -12.26
N LEU A 161 -2.39 -2.44 -11.83
CA LEU A 161 -3.83 -2.42 -11.56
C LEU A 161 -4.15 -1.43 -10.45
N LEU A 162 -3.46 -1.52 -9.31
CA LEU A 162 -3.65 -0.60 -8.19
C LEU A 162 -3.44 0.86 -8.62
N ARG A 163 -2.36 1.14 -9.34
CA ARG A 163 -2.07 2.50 -9.84
C ARG A 163 -3.16 3.01 -10.78
N SER A 164 -3.68 2.14 -11.66
CA SER A 164 -4.74 2.51 -12.59
C SER A 164 -6.05 2.80 -11.86
N VAL A 165 -6.42 1.99 -10.86
CA VAL A 165 -7.60 2.21 -10.01
C VAL A 165 -7.48 3.53 -9.23
N LEU A 166 -6.34 3.78 -8.59
CA LEU A 166 -6.07 5.03 -7.87
C LEU A 166 -6.16 6.26 -8.77
N ARG A 167 -5.68 6.16 -10.03
CA ARG A 167 -5.83 7.24 -11.01
C ARG A 167 -7.28 7.51 -11.37
N VAL A 168 -8.11 6.47 -11.50
CA VAL A 168 -9.54 6.64 -11.72
C VAL A 168 -10.21 7.30 -10.53
N ALA A 169 -9.90 6.87 -9.31
CA ALA A 169 -10.44 7.45 -8.07
C ALA A 169 -10.08 8.93 -7.89
N ASP A 170 -8.85 9.30 -8.25
CA ASP A 170 -8.36 10.67 -8.13
C ASP A 170 -8.92 11.62 -9.21
N SER A 171 -8.92 11.19 -10.47
CA SER A 171 -9.13 12.10 -11.61
C SER A 171 -10.40 11.86 -12.41
N ALA A 172 -11.18 10.80 -12.13
CA ALA A 172 -12.34 10.44 -12.94
C ALA A 172 -13.57 9.98 -12.12
N LYS A 173 -13.82 10.60 -10.97
CA LYS A 173 -14.96 10.27 -10.09
C LYS A 173 -16.32 10.33 -10.81
N GLY A 174 -16.46 11.19 -11.81
CA GLY A 174 -17.68 11.28 -12.63
C GLY A 174 -17.92 10.08 -13.54
N ALA A 175 -16.97 9.14 -13.66
CA ALA A 175 -17.10 7.91 -14.47
C ALA A 175 -17.60 6.71 -13.63
N VAL A 176 -17.88 6.88 -12.35
CA VAL A 176 -18.47 5.85 -11.49
C VAL A 176 -19.82 5.42 -12.06
N LEU A 177 -20.02 4.11 -12.22
CA LEU A 177 -21.23 3.52 -12.78
C LEU A 177 -22.26 3.23 -11.70
N ASN A 178 -21.80 2.73 -10.57
CA ASN A 178 -22.61 2.41 -9.41
C ASN A 178 -21.79 2.54 -8.13
N GLU A 179 -22.44 2.95 -7.06
CA GLU A 179 -21.81 3.15 -5.76
C GLU A 179 -22.71 2.59 -4.66
N THR A 180 -22.16 1.70 -3.86
CA THR A 180 -22.84 1.09 -2.71
C THR A 180 -22.05 1.35 -1.43
N ARG A 181 -22.53 0.80 -0.29
CA ARG A 181 -21.78 0.84 0.96
C ARG A 181 -20.46 0.08 0.89
N ASP A 182 -20.41 -1.01 0.13
CA ASP A 182 -19.32 -1.98 0.16
C ASP A 182 -18.37 -1.85 -1.03
N HIS A 183 -18.86 -1.33 -2.17
CA HIS A 183 -18.05 -1.23 -3.38
C HIS A 183 -18.47 -0.07 -4.28
N VAL A 184 -17.53 0.30 -5.13
CA VAL A 184 -17.71 1.24 -6.25
C VAL A 184 -17.46 0.50 -7.55
N GLU A 185 -18.38 0.64 -8.52
CA GLU A 185 -18.26 0.03 -9.84
C GLU A 185 -17.83 1.07 -10.88
N ILE A 186 -16.74 0.76 -11.58
CA ILE A 186 -16.13 1.66 -12.58
C ILE A 186 -15.99 0.96 -13.94
N PRO A 187 -15.93 1.71 -15.05
CA PRO A 187 -15.64 1.12 -16.35
C PRO A 187 -14.26 0.47 -16.35
N LEU A 188 -14.17 -0.83 -16.65
CA LEU A 188 -12.89 -1.52 -16.82
C LEU A 188 -12.06 -0.91 -17.96
N GLY A 189 -12.71 -0.37 -18.99
CA GLY A 189 -12.05 0.33 -20.08
C GLY A 189 -11.31 1.59 -19.62
N LEU A 190 -11.76 2.27 -18.57
CA LEU A 190 -11.05 3.41 -18.00
C LEU A 190 -9.77 2.96 -17.28
N VAL A 191 -9.84 1.86 -16.55
CA VAL A 191 -8.66 1.21 -15.95
C VAL A 191 -7.69 0.77 -17.05
N ALA A 192 -8.20 0.14 -18.11
CA ALA A 192 -7.41 -0.28 -19.27
C ALA A 192 -6.76 0.91 -20.01
N LEU A 193 -7.42 2.07 -20.07
CA LEU A 193 -6.85 3.28 -20.67
C LEU A 193 -5.64 3.80 -19.87
N TYR A 194 -5.73 3.86 -18.52
CA TYR A 194 -4.59 4.24 -17.69
C TYR A 194 -3.48 3.21 -17.74
N TRP A 195 -3.82 1.93 -17.80
CA TRP A 195 -2.89 0.83 -18.02
C TRP A 195 -2.14 0.98 -19.35
N LEU A 196 -2.87 1.20 -20.44
CA LEU A 196 -2.31 1.45 -21.77
C LEU A 196 -1.32 2.61 -21.77
N ARG A 197 -1.69 3.76 -21.23
CA ARG A 197 -0.84 4.95 -21.16
C ARG A 197 0.47 4.68 -20.41
N MET A 198 0.37 4.00 -19.27
CA MET A 198 1.52 3.67 -18.44
C MET A 198 2.47 2.70 -19.13
N TYR A 199 1.95 1.59 -19.66
CA TYR A 199 2.79 0.57 -20.29
C TYR A 199 3.32 1.01 -21.66
N ARG A 200 2.55 1.82 -22.39
CA ARG A 200 3.05 2.44 -23.60
C ARG A 200 4.33 3.21 -23.34
N TRP A 201 4.33 4.07 -22.35
CA TRP A 201 5.54 4.82 -21.96
C TRP A 201 6.67 3.91 -21.51
N LEU A 202 6.38 2.92 -20.67
CA LEU A 202 7.41 2.00 -20.16
C LEU A 202 8.01 1.12 -21.26
N ILE A 203 7.17 0.56 -22.13
CA ILE A 203 7.60 -0.44 -23.12
C ILE A 203 7.99 0.23 -24.43
N LEU A 204 7.09 1.05 -25.02
CA LEU A 204 7.29 1.59 -26.38
C LEU A 204 8.26 2.77 -26.41
N ASP A 205 8.25 3.63 -25.39
CA ASP A 205 9.09 4.83 -25.35
C ASP A 205 10.41 4.58 -24.62
N ARG A 206 10.44 3.75 -23.56
CA ARG A 206 11.64 3.49 -22.73
C ARG A 206 12.27 2.11 -22.92
N GLY A 207 11.57 1.15 -23.50
CA GLY A 207 12.05 -0.21 -23.70
C GLY A 207 12.27 -1.01 -22.41
N TYR A 208 11.57 -0.64 -21.32
CA TYR A 208 11.71 -1.33 -20.05
C TYR A 208 11.00 -2.68 -20.05
N HIS A 209 11.71 -3.71 -19.66
CA HIS A 209 11.13 -5.04 -19.46
C HIS A 209 10.18 -5.05 -18.27
N GLN A 210 9.00 -5.64 -18.46
CA GLN A 210 7.94 -5.70 -17.44
C GLN A 210 7.71 -7.09 -16.88
N MET A 211 8.42 -8.08 -17.41
CA MET A 211 8.38 -9.48 -16.99
C MET A 211 9.77 -9.90 -16.49
N PRO A 212 9.84 -10.92 -15.61
CA PRO A 212 11.12 -11.50 -15.19
C PRO A 212 11.93 -12.02 -16.38
N PRO A 213 13.25 -12.04 -16.28
CA PRO A 213 14.11 -12.61 -17.32
C PRO A 213 13.69 -14.02 -17.71
N GLY A 214 13.53 -14.29 -18.99
CA GLY A 214 13.12 -15.58 -19.53
C GLY A 214 11.61 -15.77 -19.75
N ASN A 215 10.75 -14.84 -19.31
CA ASN A 215 9.29 -14.96 -19.43
C ASN A 215 8.72 -14.22 -20.63
N GLY A 216 9.42 -13.86 -21.61
CA GLY A 216 8.89 -13.16 -22.78
C GLY A 216 8.24 -11.79 -22.46
N PRO A 217 7.58 -11.15 -23.45
CA PRO A 217 6.87 -9.89 -23.25
C PRO A 217 5.55 -10.09 -22.47
N PRO A 218 4.97 -8.98 -21.93
CA PRO A 218 3.61 -8.99 -21.39
C PRO A 218 2.57 -9.56 -22.36
N ALA A 219 1.53 -10.22 -21.86
CA ALA A 219 0.51 -10.87 -22.70
C ALA A 219 -0.25 -9.91 -23.66
N PHE A 220 -0.33 -8.62 -23.29
CA PHE A 220 -0.95 -7.59 -24.14
C PHE A 220 0.07 -6.90 -25.07
N ASP A 221 1.36 -7.19 -24.97
CA ASP A 221 2.43 -6.60 -25.80
C ASP A 221 2.59 -7.40 -27.10
N ASP A 222 1.55 -7.38 -27.90
CA ASP A 222 1.42 -8.00 -29.20
C ASP A 222 1.61 -7.00 -30.37
N GLU A 223 1.36 -7.43 -31.60
CA GLU A 223 1.45 -6.59 -32.79
C GLU A 223 0.49 -5.38 -32.73
N HIS A 224 -0.67 -5.52 -32.07
CA HIS A 224 -1.64 -4.45 -31.95
C HIS A 224 -1.15 -3.37 -30.98
N PHE A 225 -0.61 -3.75 -29.84
CA PHE A 225 -0.01 -2.81 -28.90
C PHE A 225 1.23 -2.14 -29.51
N GLN A 226 2.11 -2.88 -30.21
CA GLN A 226 3.28 -2.34 -30.89
C GLN A 226 2.92 -1.33 -31.98
N PHE A 227 1.80 -1.53 -32.67
CA PHE A 227 1.29 -0.57 -33.66
C PHE A 227 1.05 0.82 -33.05
N LEU A 228 0.64 0.90 -31.78
CA LEU A 228 0.35 2.15 -31.07
C LEU A 228 1.58 3.03 -30.84
N ARG A 229 2.79 2.55 -31.12
CA ARG A 229 4.02 3.37 -31.12
C ARG A 229 3.91 4.60 -32.04
N ARG A 230 3.09 4.52 -33.08
CA ARG A 230 2.86 5.60 -34.06
C ARG A 230 2.02 6.75 -33.51
N LEU A 231 1.32 6.50 -32.41
CA LEU A 231 0.46 7.48 -31.74
C LEU A 231 1.20 8.15 -30.60
N SER A 232 0.88 9.40 -30.32
CA SER A 232 1.42 10.13 -29.16
C SER A 232 0.58 9.85 -27.91
N GLU A 233 1.11 10.18 -26.73
CA GLU A 233 0.36 10.05 -25.48
C GLU A 233 -0.94 10.89 -25.49
N SER A 234 -0.90 12.07 -26.11
CA SER A 234 -2.04 12.96 -26.24
C SER A 234 -3.18 12.40 -27.11
N ASP A 235 -2.90 11.41 -27.96
CA ASP A 235 -3.92 10.75 -28.77
C ASP A 235 -4.85 9.87 -27.92
N PHE A 236 -4.40 9.38 -26.76
CA PHE A 236 -5.20 8.55 -25.85
C PHE A 236 -6.05 9.37 -24.87
N ARG A 237 -6.54 10.54 -25.29
CA ARG A 237 -7.45 11.37 -24.49
C ARG A 237 -8.91 11.01 -24.76
N LEU A 238 -9.76 11.24 -23.77
CA LEU A 238 -11.21 11.11 -23.95
C LEU A 238 -11.72 12.04 -25.05
N GLY A 239 -12.67 11.55 -25.84
CA GLY A 239 -13.25 12.23 -27.00
C GLY A 239 -12.45 12.09 -28.30
N ARG A 240 -11.25 11.48 -28.29
CA ARG A 240 -10.49 11.22 -29.52
C ARG A 240 -11.18 10.14 -30.37
N ARG A 241 -11.35 10.42 -31.65
CA ARG A 241 -11.85 9.47 -32.64
C ARG A 241 -10.69 8.80 -33.37
N PHE A 242 -10.78 7.49 -33.51
CA PHE A 242 -9.86 6.64 -34.25
C PHE A 242 -10.60 5.99 -35.42
N THR A 243 -9.94 5.79 -36.57
CA THR A 243 -10.55 5.22 -37.79
C THR A 243 -9.61 4.23 -38.47
N GLY A 244 -10.16 3.31 -39.26
CA GLY A 244 -9.40 2.33 -40.03
C GLY A 244 -8.51 1.46 -39.14
N ALA A 245 -7.24 1.30 -39.52
CA ALA A 245 -6.28 0.47 -38.80
C ALA A 245 -6.05 0.91 -37.35
N GLU A 246 -6.03 2.23 -37.08
CA GLU A 246 -5.89 2.73 -35.70
C GLU A 246 -7.03 2.25 -34.82
N ALA A 247 -8.28 2.29 -35.28
CA ALA A 247 -9.42 1.82 -34.52
C ALA A 247 -9.35 0.32 -34.25
N GLN A 248 -8.97 -0.47 -35.26
CA GLN A 248 -8.84 -1.92 -35.15
C GLN A 248 -7.76 -2.32 -34.15
N HIS A 249 -6.55 -1.76 -34.27
CA HIS A 249 -5.45 -2.07 -33.35
C HIS A 249 -5.78 -1.61 -31.92
N LEU A 250 -6.42 -0.46 -31.75
CA LEU A 250 -6.82 0.02 -30.45
C LEU A 250 -7.86 -0.90 -29.78
N ILE A 251 -8.88 -1.37 -30.52
CA ILE A 251 -9.88 -2.33 -30.05
C ILE A 251 -9.20 -3.62 -29.56
N GLU A 252 -8.31 -4.20 -30.34
CA GLU A 252 -7.62 -5.45 -29.98
C GLU A 252 -6.70 -5.24 -28.77
N THR A 253 -6.01 -4.11 -28.69
CA THR A 253 -5.21 -3.76 -27.51
C THR A 253 -6.08 -3.65 -26.25
N PHE A 254 -7.27 -3.03 -26.31
CA PHE A 254 -8.18 -2.97 -25.17
C PHE A 254 -8.70 -4.36 -24.77
N ARG A 255 -8.95 -5.25 -25.72
CA ARG A 255 -9.31 -6.65 -25.46
C ARG A 255 -8.17 -7.39 -24.75
N ALA A 256 -6.94 -7.29 -25.27
CA ALA A 256 -5.76 -7.93 -24.68
C ALA A 256 -5.47 -7.42 -23.27
N ILE A 257 -5.56 -6.10 -23.03
CA ILE A 257 -5.39 -5.51 -21.69
C ILE A 257 -6.49 -5.98 -20.75
N ARG A 258 -7.77 -5.95 -21.18
CA ARG A 258 -8.89 -6.46 -20.38
C ARG A 258 -8.65 -7.90 -19.93
N ASP A 259 -8.27 -8.76 -20.86
CA ASP A 259 -8.06 -10.18 -20.60
C ASP A 259 -6.82 -10.38 -19.69
N THR A 260 -5.77 -9.60 -19.89
CA THR A 260 -4.60 -9.59 -18.99
C THR A 260 -4.97 -9.16 -17.56
N ILE A 261 -5.78 -8.11 -17.39
CA ILE A 261 -6.23 -7.66 -16.07
C ILE A 261 -7.09 -8.75 -15.40
N ARG A 262 -8.02 -9.35 -16.15
CA ARG A 262 -8.95 -10.35 -15.65
C ARG A 262 -8.26 -11.66 -15.25
N GLU A 263 -7.42 -12.21 -16.12
CA GLU A 263 -6.74 -13.50 -15.88
C GLU A 263 -5.49 -13.36 -14.98
N GLY A 264 -5.02 -12.14 -14.81
CA GLY A 264 -3.85 -11.80 -14.01
C GLY A 264 -4.22 -11.10 -12.69
N PRO A 265 -3.93 -9.80 -12.55
CA PRO A 265 -3.95 -9.15 -11.24
C PRO A 265 -5.33 -9.11 -10.58
N ALA A 266 -6.43 -8.97 -11.32
CA ALA A 266 -7.76 -8.96 -10.70
C ALA A 266 -8.13 -10.31 -10.09
N ARG A 267 -7.65 -11.40 -10.67
CA ARG A 267 -7.86 -12.76 -10.16
C ARG A 267 -6.97 -13.10 -8.98
N PHE A 268 -5.73 -12.62 -8.96
CA PHE A 268 -4.70 -13.03 -8.01
C PHE A 268 -4.46 -12.03 -6.87
N ILE A 269 -5.13 -10.88 -6.85
CA ILE A 269 -5.15 -10.00 -5.69
C ILE A 269 -6.27 -10.47 -4.76
N MET A 270 -5.85 -11.05 -3.63
CA MET A 270 -6.75 -11.61 -2.61
C MET A 270 -6.57 -10.89 -1.28
N TYR A 271 -7.60 -10.96 -0.44
CA TYR A 271 -7.47 -10.51 0.94
C TYR A 271 -6.48 -11.41 1.71
N PRO A 272 -5.63 -10.83 2.58
CA PRO A 272 -4.63 -11.57 3.32
C PRO A 272 -5.21 -12.77 4.08
N GLY A 273 -4.65 -13.96 3.86
CA GLY A 273 -5.08 -15.19 4.54
C GLY A 273 -6.41 -15.77 4.08
N THR A 274 -6.98 -15.28 2.98
CA THR A 274 -8.24 -15.78 2.40
C THR A 274 -8.06 -16.20 0.94
N GLN A 275 -9.14 -16.77 0.37
CA GLN A 275 -9.27 -17.02 -1.08
C GLN A 275 -10.20 -15.98 -1.75
N ASP A 276 -10.60 -14.95 -1.03
CA ASP A 276 -11.54 -13.93 -1.53
C ASP A 276 -10.78 -12.88 -2.35
N GLN A 277 -11.24 -12.67 -3.56
CA GLN A 277 -10.68 -11.66 -4.46
C GLN A 277 -11.03 -10.25 -3.98
N VAL A 278 -10.05 -9.34 -4.08
CA VAL A 278 -10.26 -7.93 -3.76
C VAL A 278 -11.06 -7.23 -4.85
N PHE A 279 -10.84 -7.60 -6.10
CA PHE A 279 -11.50 -7.00 -7.25
C PHE A 279 -12.42 -8.01 -7.94
N GLU A 280 -13.65 -7.59 -8.20
CA GLU A 280 -14.57 -8.34 -9.02
C GLU A 280 -14.72 -7.67 -10.39
N TYR A 281 -14.85 -8.45 -11.44
CA TYR A 281 -15.03 -7.91 -12.78
C TYR A 281 -16.34 -8.39 -13.43
N GLY A 282 -16.98 -7.44 -14.12
CA GLY A 282 -18.14 -7.72 -14.98
C GLY A 282 -17.71 -7.86 -16.45
N SER A 283 -18.35 -8.80 -17.16
CA SER A 283 -18.08 -9.03 -18.58
C SER A 283 -18.51 -7.82 -19.41
N GLY A 284 -17.72 -7.52 -20.45
CA GLY A 284 -18.06 -6.54 -21.47
C GLY A 284 -17.90 -7.12 -22.87
N HIS A 285 -18.47 -6.45 -23.84
CA HIS A 285 -18.36 -6.84 -25.24
C HIS A 285 -17.97 -5.65 -26.12
N ILE A 286 -16.72 -5.62 -26.55
CA ILE A 286 -16.22 -4.63 -27.50
C ILE A 286 -16.52 -5.14 -28.92
N ARG A 287 -17.37 -4.43 -29.64
CA ARG A 287 -17.65 -4.76 -31.05
C ARG A 287 -16.50 -4.29 -31.93
N SER A 288 -16.12 -5.10 -32.91
CA SER A 288 -15.18 -4.69 -33.95
C SER A 288 -15.81 -3.59 -34.80
N SER A 289 -15.07 -2.53 -35.06
CA SER A 289 -15.53 -1.37 -35.82
C SER A 289 -14.36 -0.70 -36.54
N ASN A 290 -14.63 -0.13 -37.69
CA ASN A 290 -13.67 0.69 -38.44
C ASN A 290 -13.56 2.13 -37.91
N ALA A 291 -14.37 2.50 -36.92
CA ALA A 291 -14.29 3.79 -36.26
C ALA A 291 -14.78 3.66 -34.82
N ILE A 292 -14.02 4.22 -33.89
CA ILE A 292 -14.39 4.32 -32.47
C ILE A 292 -14.08 5.73 -31.95
N THR A 293 -14.86 6.17 -30.99
CA THR A 293 -14.51 7.31 -30.15
C THR A 293 -14.11 6.79 -28.77
N LEU A 294 -13.01 7.27 -28.25
CA LEU A 294 -12.56 6.91 -26.91
C LEU A 294 -13.39 7.70 -25.88
N ASP A 295 -14.63 7.30 -25.70
CA ASP A 295 -15.62 7.92 -24.80
C ASP A 295 -16.08 6.94 -23.72
N LEU A 296 -16.96 7.40 -22.84
CA LEU A 296 -17.45 6.60 -21.73
C LEU A 296 -18.23 5.35 -22.21
N ASP A 297 -18.92 5.43 -23.34
CA ASP A 297 -19.69 4.30 -23.87
C ASP A 297 -18.76 3.19 -24.38
N PHE A 298 -17.68 3.56 -25.10
CA PHE A 298 -16.64 2.62 -25.48
C PHE A 298 -15.97 1.99 -24.25
N LEU A 299 -15.63 2.82 -23.25
CA LEU A 299 -14.95 2.34 -22.02
C LEU A 299 -15.85 1.41 -21.19
N LYS A 300 -17.16 1.64 -21.14
CA LYS A 300 -18.14 0.73 -20.53
C LYS A 300 -18.25 -0.61 -21.28
N ALA A 301 -18.17 -0.57 -22.60
CA ALA A 301 -18.24 -1.77 -23.42
C ALA A 301 -17.08 -2.75 -23.18
N VAL A 302 -15.96 -2.29 -22.62
CA VAL A 302 -14.83 -3.15 -22.22
C VAL A 302 -15.21 -4.09 -21.07
N GLY A 303 -16.12 -3.66 -20.19
CA GLY A 303 -16.57 -4.34 -18.98
C GLY A 303 -16.55 -3.42 -17.77
N THR A 304 -16.76 -3.99 -16.59
CA THR A 304 -16.76 -3.26 -15.32
C THR A 304 -15.76 -3.86 -14.33
N LEU A 305 -15.28 -3.03 -13.41
CA LEU A 305 -14.47 -3.43 -12.27
C LEU A 305 -15.14 -2.93 -11.01
N ARG A 306 -15.39 -3.84 -10.05
CA ARG A 306 -15.83 -3.50 -8.70
C ARG A 306 -14.63 -3.35 -7.79
N VAL A 307 -14.53 -2.20 -7.18
CA VAL A 307 -13.47 -1.82 -6.26
C VAL A 307 -14.09 -1.74 -4.85
N PRO A 308 -13.53 -2.42 -3.85
CA PRO A 308 -14.02 -2.29 -2.47
C PRO A 308 -14.00 -0.83 -2.02
N ARG A 309 -15.01 -0.43 -1.25
CA ARG A 309 -15.16 0.97 -0.79
C ARG A 309 -13.93 1.47 -0.04
N HIS A 310 -13.38 0.66 0.84
CA HIS A 310 -12.20 0.98 1.61
C HIS A 310 -10.90 1.12 0.79
N VAL A 311 -10.87 0.61 -0.45
CA VAL A 311 -9.76 0.80 -1.41
C VAL A 311 -9.98 2.03 -2.27
N TRP A 312 -11.26 2.39 -2.49
CA TRP A 312 -11.64 3.54 -3.30
C TRP A 312 -11.48 4.88 -2.57
N ASP A 313 -11.86 4.95 -1.29
CA ASP A 313 -11.81 6.15 -0.43
C ASP A 313 -10.39 6.45 0.06
#